data_2faa265165f0a22138e6aeedcbf1e98a
#
_entry.id   2faa265165f0a22138e6aeedcbf1e98a
#
_cell.length_a   1.000
_cell.length_b   1.000
_cell.length_c   1.000
_cell.angle_alpha   90.00
_cell.angle_beta   90.00
_cell.angle_gamma   90.00
#
_symmetry.space_group_name_H-M   'P 1'
#
loop_
_entity.id
_entity.type
_entity.pdbx_description
1 polymer ?
#
loop_
_entity_poly.entity_id
_entity_poly.type
_entity_poly.pdbx_seq_one_letter_code
_entity_poly.pdbx_strand_id
1 'polypeptide(L)'
;MRLSYFLILATLFLSCSSNRNNTSNNQVLISYESGSCYGKCEVFILRINYNKSIEYEGLKNVEKIGKYTTKISVNDFNEIEKLISKVDFNNIESVYTSKSTDLHLRILNLHRKNQNKKILLFDNIPFELKQIEKEVYSIIEKYKYKFLKN
;
A
#
# COMPACT_ATOMS: atom_id res chain seq x y z
N MET A 1 -29.97 41.86 -36.82
CA MET A 1 -30.39 40.91 -35.79
C MET A 1 -29.87 39.48 -35.97
N ARG A 2 -29.42 39.01 -37.11
CA ARG A 2 -28.89 37.64 -37.31
C ARG A 2 -27.42 37.45 -36.89
N LEU A 3 -26.62 38.50 -36.84
CA LEU A 3 -25.22 38.41 -36.44
C LEU A 3 -25.00 38.26 -34.93
N SER A 4 -25.94 38.79 -34.12
CA SER A 4 -25.89 38.73 -32.65
C SER A 4 -26.12 37.33 -32.08
N TYR A 5 -26.89 36.49 -32.76
CA TYR A 5 -27.14 35.08 -32.34
C TYR A 5 -25.94 34.15 -32.55
N PHE A 6 -25.10 34.44 -33.56
CA PHE A 6 -23.88 33.67 -33.83
C PHE A 6 -22.80 33.89 -32.78
N LEU A 7 -22.72 35.08 -32.21
CA LEU A 7 -21.74 35.40 -31.15
C LEU A 7 -22.09 34.76 -29.81
N ILE A 8 -23.38 34.57 -29.50
CA ILE A 8 -23.82 33.93 -28.24
C ILE A 8 -23.63 32.42 -28.30
N LEU A 9 -23.76 31.79 -29.46
CA LEU A 9 -23.57 30.35 -29.64
C LEU A 9 -22.10 29.90 -29.53
N ALA A 10 -21.15 30.80 -29.87
CA ALA A 10 -19.71 30.52 -29.84
C ALA A 10 -19.11 30.49 -28.42
N THR A 11 -19.79 31.09 -27.40
CA THR A 11 -19.28 31.17 -26.03
C THR A 11 -19.61 29.92 -25.18
N LEU A 12 -20.47 29.00 -25.64
CA LEU A 12 -20.88 27.80 -24.90
C LEU A 12 -19.89 26.64 -25.02
N PHE A 13 -18.88 26.72 -25.86
CA PHE A 13 -17.92 25.60 -26.06
C PHE A 13 -16.64 25.70 -25.23
N LEU A 14 -16.46 26.75 -24.40
CA LEU A 14 -15.23 26.96 -23.61
C LEU A 14 -15.29 26.41 -22.16
N SER A 15 -16.37 25.72 -21.78
CA SER A 15 -16.50 25.15 -20.44
C SER A 15 -16.21 23.64 -20.42
N CYS A 16 -15.08 23.22 -20.98
CA CYS A 16 -14.55 21.89 -20.69
C CYS A 16 -13.40 22.03 -19.68
N SER A 17 -13.76 22.32 -18.43
CA SER A 17 -12.85 22.17 -17.28
C SER A 17 -12.63 20.68 -17.09
N SER A 18 -11.60 20.13 -17.71
CA SER A 18 -11.13 18.78 -17.43
C SER A 18 -10.57 18.78 -16.01
N ASN A 19 -11.41 18.36 -15.08
CA ASN A 19 -11.00 18.03 -13.72
C ASN A 19 -10.06 16.81 -13.83
N ARG A 20 -8.77 17.07 -14.04
CA ARG A 20 -7.72 16.05 -13.89
C ARG A 20 -7.68 15.68 -12.43
N ASN A 21 -8.50 14.71 -12.06
CA ASN A 21 -8.34 14.01 -10.80
C ASN A 21 -6.89 13.52 -10.74
N ASN A 22 -6.12 14.11 -9.85
CA ASN A 22 -4.76 13.67 -9.48
C ASN A 22 -4.82 12.31 -8.77
N THR A 23 -5.38 11.30 -9.42
CA THR A 23 -5.48 9.92 -8.90
C THR A 23 -4.15 9.19 -8.93
N SER A 24 -3.14 9.73 -9.63
CA SER A 24 -1.83 9.06 -9.77
C SER A 24 -0.90 9.25 -8.57
N ASN A 25 -1.19 10.19 -7.65
CA ASN A 25 -0.28 10.48 -6.54
C ASN A 25 -0.45 9.59 -5.29
N ASN A 26 -1.56 8.83 -5.18
CA ASN A 26 -1.83 7.96 -4.02
C ASN A 26 -1.90 6.46 -4.39
N GLN A 27 -1.33 6.06 -5.51
CA GLN A 27 -1.29 4.65 -5.87
C GLN A 27 -0.41 3.89 -4.87
N VAL A 28 -0.95 2.80 -4.31
CA VAL A 28 -0.25 1.93 -3.36
C VAL A 28 0.83 1.13 -4.09
N LEU A 29 2.06 1.12 -3.55
CA LEU A 29 3.13 0.20 -3.95
C LEU A 29 2.98 -1.14 -3.23
N ILE A 30 2.77 -1.09 -1.92
CA ILE A 30 2.61 -2.25 -1.05
C ILE A 30 1.60 -1.97 0.05
N SER A 31 0.74 -2.95 0.35
CA SER A 31 -0.05 -3.00 1.58
C SER A 31 0.25 -4.30 2.30
N TYR A 32 0.53 -4.19 3.60
CA TYR A 32 0.75 -5.32 4.49
C TYR A 32 -0.23 -5.24 5.66
N GLU A 33 -0.98 -6.32 5.89
CA GLU A 33 -1.93 -6.45 6.97
C GLU A 33 -1.49 -7.61 7.87
N SER A 34 -1.24 -7.32 9.14
CA SER A 34 -1.00 -8.30 10.18
C SER A 34 -2.31 -8.55 10.93
N GLY A 35 -2.82 -9.76 10.87
CA GLY A 35 -4.09 -10.15 11.48
C GLY A 35 -3.94 -10.67 12.90
N SER A 36 -5.05 -11.08 13.50
CA SER A 36 -5.05 -11.69 14.84
C SER A 36 -4.54 -13.13 14.80
N CYS A 37 -4.07 -13.60 15.95
CA CYS A 37 -3.79 -15.01 16.23
C CYS A 37 -4.33 -15.36 17.62
N TYR A 38 -4.20 -16.62 18.04
CA TYR A 38 -4.59 -17.07 19.39
C TYR A 38 -3.79 -16.43 20.53
N GLY A 39 -2.61 -15.84 20.22
CA GLY A 39 -1.75 -15.17 21.17
C GLY A 39 -1.83 -13.64 21.15
N LYS A 40 -0.71 -13.01 21.43
CA LYS A 40 -0.53 -11.55 21.43
C LYS A 40 0.10 -11.05 20.11
N CYS A 41 -0.42 -11.50 18.96
CA CYS A 41 0.04 -10.98 17.67
C CYS A 41 -0.29 -9.49 17.53
N GLU A 42 0.64 -8.76 16.99
CA GLU A 42 0.44 -7.37 16.58
C GLU A 42 -0.55 -7.32 15.42
N VAL A 43 -1.59 -6.48 15.55
CA VAL A 43 -2.61 -6.29 14.52
C VAL A 43 -2.50 -4.88 13.99
N PHE A 44 -2.12 -4.75 12.74
CA PHE A 44 -1.93 -3.46 12.08
C PHE A 44 -2.04 -3.56 10.56
N ILE A 45 -2.18 -2.41 9.92
CA ILE A 45 -2.13 -2.26 8.47
C ILE A 45 -1.06 -1.22 8.15
N LEU A 46 -0.15 -1.55 7.25
CA LEU A 46 0.82 -0.62 6.67
C LEU A 46 0.57 -0.49 5.18
N ARG A 47 0.57 0.74 4.66
CA ARG A 47 0.57 1.02 3.22
C ARG A 47 1.73 1.96 2.91
N ILE A 48 2.44 1.66 1.83
CA ILE A 48 3.46 2.54 1.25
C ILE A 48 2.99 2.90 -0.15
N ASN A 49 2.86 4.18 -0.42
CA ASN A 49 2.37 4.70 -1.68
C ASN A 49 3.54 5.14 -2.58
N TYR A 50 3.34 5.17 -3.91
CA TYR A 50 4.34 5.65 -4.88
C TYR A 50 4.75 7.12 -4.66
N ASN A 51 3.92 7.93 -4.01
CA ASN A 51 4.27 9.29 -3.58
C ASN A 51 5.16 9.33 -2.33
N LYS A 52 5.66 8.17 -1.88
CA LYS A 52 6.50 7.97 -0.69
C LYS A 52 5.80 8.35 0.63
N SER A 53 4.47 8.31 0.69
CA SER A 53 3.76 8.35 1.96
C SER A 53 3.64 6.95 2.55
N ILE A 54 3.80 6.88 3.87
CA ILE A 54 3.45 5.72 4.69
C ILE A 54 2.12 6.04 5.38
N GLU A 55 1.18 5.11 5.31
CA GLU A 55 -0.02 5.08 6.12
C GLU A 55 0.05 3.86 7.03
N TYR A 56 -0.06 4.09 8.33
CA TYR A 56 -0.06 3.04 9.35
C TYR A 56 -1.34 3.10 10.17
N GLU A 57 -1.98 1.97 10.37
CA GLU A 57 -3.14 1.83 11.24
C GLU A 57 -2.88 0.72 12.25
N GLY A 58 -2.60 1.08 13.48
CA GLY A 58 -2.44 0.16 14.59
C GLY A 58 -3.79 -0.17 15.20
N LEU A 59 -4.10 -1.47 15.33
CA LEU A 59 -5.41 -1.95 15.75
C LEU A 59 -5.37 -2.64 17.12
N LYS A 60 -4.40 -3.53 17.36
CA LYS A 60 -4.32 -4.30 18.61
C LYS A 60 -2.89 -4.76 18.86
N ASN A 61 -2.50 -4.81 20.13
CA ASN A 61 -1.20 -5.32 20.61
C ASN A 61 0.02 -4.62 19.97
N VAL A 62 -0.12 -3.39 19.53
CA VAL A 62 0.95 -2.56 18.96
C VAL A 62 1.18 -1.34 19.84
N GLU A 63 2.37 -0.74 19.75
CA GLU A 63 2.75 0.44 20.53
C GLU A 63 1.88 1.67 20.19
N LYS A 64 1.49 1.81 18.90
CA LYS A 64 0.68 2.94 18.40
C LYS A 64 -0.66 2.46 17.89
N ILE A 65 -1.72 2.74 18.63
CA ILE A 65 -3.10 2.47 18.22
C ILE A 65 -3.68 3.70 17.50
N GLY A 66 -4.34 3.47 16.36
CA GLY A 66 -4.98 4.50 15.52
C GLY A 66 -4.30 4.67 14.17
N LYS A 67 -4.69 5.75 13.45
CA LYS A 67 -4.21 6.04 12.10
C LYS A 67 -3.12 7.10 12.15
N TYR A 68 -2.06 6.83 11.43
CA TYR A 68 -0.86 7.67 11.37
C TYR A 68 -0.34 7.76 9.95
N THR A 69 0.29 8.89 9.64
CA THR A 69 0.97 9.10 8.36
C THR A 69 2.38 9.63 8.56
N THR A 70 3.27 9.34 7.61
CA THR A 70 4.59 9.97 7.51
C THR A 70 5.13 9.83 6.08
N LYS A 71 6.35 10.32 5.85
CA LYS A 71 7.08 10.13 4.59
C LYS A 71 8.23 9.15 4.79
N ILE A 72 8.37 8.20 3.84
CA ILE A 72 9.53 7.31 3.77
C ILE A 72 10.69 8.01 3.07
N SER A 73 11.92 7.70 3.46
CA SER A 73 13.11 8.17 2.74
C SER A 73 13.20 7.54 1.35
N VAL A 74 13.91 8.22 0.43
CA VAL A 74 14.13 7.69 -0.92
C VAL A 74 14.86 6.35 -0.88
N ASN A 75 15.85 6.19 0.02
CA ASN A 75 16.63 4.96 0.13
C ASN A 75 15.77 3.78 0.60
N ASP A 76 14.95 3.96 1.65
CA ASP A 76 14.08 2.90 2.14
C ASP A 76 12.97 2.56 1.13
N PHE A 77 12.43 3.57 0.44
CA PHE A 77 11.49 3.35 -0.65
C PHE A 77 12.09 2.51 -1.79
N ASN A 78 13.30 2.85 -2.22
CA ASN A 78 13.98 2.11 -3.27
C ASN A 78 14.32 0.67 -2.84
N GLU A 79 14.63 0.44 -1.56
CA GLU A 79 14.92 -0.90 -1.07
C GLU A 79 13.66 -1.79 -1.09
N ILE A 80 12.51 -1.30 -0.60
CA ILE A 80 11.26 -2.07 -0.66
C ILE A 80 10.81 -2.30 -2.11
N GLU A 81 10.93 -1.30 -2.99
CA GLU A 81 10.62 -1.44 -4.42
C GLU A 81 11.52 -2.49 -5.09
N LYS A 82 12.80 -2.50 -4.78
CA LYS A 82 13.76 -3.50 -5.25
C LYS A 82 13.40 -4.92 -4.77
N LEU A 83 12.98 -5.08 -3.52
CA LEU A 83 12.53 -6.38 -3.02
C LEU A 83 11.28 -6.85 -3.79
N ILE A 84 10.30 -5.98 -4.00
CA ILE A 84 9.11 -6.28 -4.78
C ILE A 84 9.44 -6.65 -6.23
N SER A 85 10.46 -6.00 -6.82
CA SER A 85 10.86 -6.27 -8.20
C SER A 85 11.44 -7.68 -8.41
N LYS A 86 11.94 -8.33 -7.36
CA LYS A 86 12.46 -9.71 -7.40
C LYS A 86 11.37 -10.77 -7.34
N VAL A 87 10.15 -10.39 -6.94
CA VAL A 87 9.03 -11.33 -6.88
C VAL A 87 8.55 -11.68 -8.29
N ASP A 88 8.47 -12.97 -8.60
CA ASP A 88 7.87 -13.43 -9.86
C ASP A 88 6.34 -13.46 -9.73
N PHE A 89 5.70 -12.41 -10.20
CA PHE A 89 4.23 -12.25 -10.13
C PHE A 89 3.45 -13.32 -10.90
N ASN A 90 4.06 -13.99 -11.86
CA ASN A 90 3.40 -15.01 -12.65
C ASN A 90 3.40 -16.38 -11.94
N ASN A 91 4.49 -16.69 -11.22
CA ASN A 91 4.69 -17.99 -10.60
C ASN A 91 4.46 -17.99 -9.08
N ILE A 92 4.39 -16.81 -8.43
CA ILE A 92 4.13 -16.74 -6.99
C ILE A 92 2.69 -17.14 -6.67
N GLU A 93 2.50 -18.00 -5.69
CA GLU A 93 1.17 -18.43 -5.26
C GLU A 93 0.42 -17.31 -4.54
N SER A 94 -0.90 -17.44 -4.50
CA SER A 94 -1.76 -16.47 -3.78
C SER A 94 -2.03 -16.87 -2.33
N VAL A 95 -1.66 -18.09 -1.93
CA VAL A 95 -1.88 -18.61 -0.56
C VAL A 95 -0.72 -19.50 -0.17
N TYR A 96 -0.08 -19.19 0.96
CA TYR A 96 0.94 -20.01 1.61
C TYR A 96 0.42 -20.46 2.96
N THR A 97 0.13 -21.75 3.10
CA THR A 97 -0.45 -22.34 4.31
C THR A 97 0.34 -23.56 4.76
N SER A 98 0.08 -24.01 5.97
CA SER A 98 0.55 -25.31 6.48
C SER A 98 -0.64 -26.11 7.04
N LYS A 99 -0.34 -27.30 7.55
CA LYS A 99 -1.33 -28.18 8.21
C LYS A 99 -1.70 -27.72 9.63
N SER A 100 -1.07 -26.68 10.15
CA SER A 100 -1.36 -26.15 11.48
C SER A 100 -2.67 -25.37 11.49
N THR A 101 -3.43 -25.48 12.57
CA THR A 101 -4.75 -24.84 12.73
C THR A 101 -4.68 -23.46 13.40
N ASP A 102 -3.53 -23.12 14.02
CA ASP A 102 -3.35 -21.87 14.77
C ASP A 102 -2.28 -21.00 14.08
N LEU A 103 -2.64 -20.45 12.94
CA LEU A 103 -1.73 -19.66 12.13
C LEU A 103 -2.11 -18.18 12.12
N HIS A 104 -1.10 -17.35 12.32
CA HIS A 104 -1.21 -15.91 12.14
C HIS A 104 -1.40 -15.58 10.66
N LEU A 105 -2.59 -15.11 10.29
CA LEU A 105 -2.85 -14.61 8.93
C LEU A 105 -2.19 -13.25 8.70
N ARG A 106 -1.39 -13.16 7.66
CA ARG A 106 -0.88 -11.89 7.11
C ARG A 106 -1.30 -11.78 5.65
N ILE A 107 -1.63 -10.57 5.24
CA ILE A 107 -2.06 -10.30 3.86
C ILE A 107 -1.08 -9.32 3.24
N LEU A 108 -0.47 -9.73 2.16
CA LEU A 108 0.45 -8.91 1.39
C LEU A 108 -0.16 -8.57 0.03
N ASN A 109 -0.35 -7.28 -0.25
CA ASN A 109 -0.76 -6.82 -1.56
C ASN A 109 0.41 -6.08 -2.19
N LEU A 110 0.89 -6.57 -3.31
CA LEU A 110 2.00 -5.99 -4.08
C LEU A 110 1.46 -5.38 -5.38
N HIS A 111 1.94 -4.19 -5.71
CA HIS A 111 1.58 -3.49 -6.93
C HIS A 111 2.85 -3.14 -7.71
N ARG A 112 2.91 -3.53 -8.98
CA ARG A 112 4.05 -3.25 -9.87
C ARG A 112 3.54 -2.93 -11.27
N LYS A 113 3.67 -1.68 -11.69
CA LYS A 113 3.14 -1.21 -12.99
C LYS A 113 1.65 -1.59 -13.12
N ASN A 114 1.32 -2.46 -14.07
CA ASN A 114 -0.05 -2.91 -14.34
C ASN A 114 -0.36 -4.29 -13.72
N GLN A 115 0.48 -4.78 -12.81
CA GLN A 115 0.32 -6.07 -12.14
C GLN A 115 0.03 -5.85 -10.66
N ASN A 116 -0.97 -6.56 -10.15
CA ASN A 116 -1.31 -6.60 -8.74
C ASN A 116 -1.34 -8.04 -8.28
N LYS A 117 -0.80 -8.31 -7.08
CA LYS A 117 -0.85 -9.64 -6.48
C LYS A 117 -1.24 -9.54 -5.02
N LYS A 118 -2.35 -10.18 -4.66
CA LYS A 118 -2.75 -10.39 -3.26
C LYS A 118 -2.29 -11.77 -2.83
N ILE A 119 -1.61 -11.85 -1.69
CA ILE A 119 -1.00 -13.06 -1.17
C ILE A 119 -1.41 -13.22 0.29
N LEU A 120 -1.96 -14.39 0.64
CA LEU A 120 -2.29 -14.79 2.00
C LEU A 120 -1.13 -15.60 2.57
N LEU A 121 -0.55 -15.12 3.66
CA LEU A 121 0.64 -15.68 4.27
C LEU A 121 0.27 -16.28 5.64
N PHE A 122 0.36 -17.60 5.76
CA PHE A 122 0.25 -18.30 7.04
C PHE A 122 1.59 -18.90 7.44
N ASP A 123 2.13 -19.82 6.63
CA ASP A 123 3.37 -20.53 6.89
C ASP A 123 4.03 -20.92 5.54
N ASN A 124 5.23 -21.55 5.59
CA ASN A 124 5.99 -22.00 4.40
C ASN A 124 6.20 -20.92 3.34
N ILE A 125 6.46 -19.71 3.79
CA ILE A 125 6.58 -18.52 2.96
C ILE A 125 7.91 -18.53 2.23
N PRO A 126 7.94 -18.27 0.89
CA PRO A 126 9.17 -18.13 0.12
C PRO A 126 10.10 -17.05 0.66
N PHE A 127 11.39 -17.24 0.39
CA PHE A 127 12.42 -16.35 0.90
C PHE A 127 12.21 -14.88 0.50
N GLU A 128 11.81 -14.63 -0.73
CA GLU A 128 11.55 -13.29 -1.28
C GLU A 128 10.45 -12.55 -0.49
N LEU A 129 9.38 -13.25 -0.14
CA LEU A 129 8.29 -12.68 0.66
C LEU A 129 8.71 -12.47 2.11
N LYS A 130 9.52 -13.36 2.69
CA LYS A 130 10.11 -13.15 4.03
C LYS A 130 11.00 -11.90 4.09
N GLN A 131 11.73 -11.60 3.02
CA GLN A 131 12.53 -10.37 2.95
C GLN A 131 11.65 -9.13 2.92
N ILE A 132 10.52 -9.17 2.20
CA ILE A 132 9.56 -8.08 2.18
C ILE A 132 8.92 -7.89 3.57
N GLU A 133 8.49 -8.97 4.23
CA GLU A 133 7.95 -8.89 5.60
C GLU A 133 8.97 -8.26 6.56
N LYS A 134 10.22 -8.72 6.52
CA LYS A 134 11.31 -8.18 7.34
C LYS A 134 11.50 -6.68 7.14
N GLU A 135 11.45 -6.23 5.87
CA GLU A 135 11.59 -4.81 5.55
C GLU A 135 10.39 -3.99 6.01
N VAL A 136 9.17 -4.52 5.91
CA VAL A 136 7.96 -3.89 6.46
C VAL A 136 8.13 -3.60 7.96
N TYR A 137 8.56 -4.60 8.75
CA TYR A 137 8.79 -4.41 10.18
C TYR A 137 9.95 -3.43 10.46
N SER A 138 11.02 -3.47 9.68
CA SER A 138 12.13 -2.52 9.76
C SER A 138 11.65 -1.08 9.54
N ILE A 139 10.79 -0.87 8.55
CA ILE A 139 10.18 0.44 8.26
C ILE A 139 9.31 0.90 9.43
N ILE A 140 8.45 0.04 9.99
CA ILE A 140 7.62 0.39 11.15
C ILE A 140 8.50 0.85 12.31
N GLU A 141 9.51 0.07 12.69
CA GLU A 141 10.43 0.40 13.78
C GLU A 141 11.16 1.73 13.55
N LYS A 142 11.67 1.94 12.33
CA LYS A 142 12.41 3.16 11.95
C LYS A 142 11.55 4.41 11.95
N TYR A 143 10.28 4.29 11.57
CA TYR A 143 9.39 5.43 11.36
C TYR A 143 8.37 5.65 12.48
N LYS A 144 8.22 4.74 13.45
CA LYS A 144 7.21 4.83 14.50
C LYS A 144 7.22 6.16 15.28
N TYR A 145 8.37 6.76 15.49
CA TYR A 145 8.49 8.07 16.16
C TYR A 145 8.21 9.27 15.26
N LYS A 146 8.15 9.07 13.94
CA LYS A 146 7.84 10.10 12.94
C LYS A 146 6.39 10.09 12.51
N PHE A 147 5.60 9.12 12.98
CA PHE A 147 4.19 9.00 12.65
C PHE A 147 3.40 10.17 13.24
N LEU A 148 2.74 10.93 12.36
CA LEU A 148 1.80 11.99 12.71
C LEU A 148 0.40 11.37 12.78
N LYS A 149 -0.31 11.62 13.88
CA LYS A 149 -1.68 11.13 14.08
C LYS A 149 -2.62 11.90 13.14
N ASN A 150 -3.43 11.16 12.40
CA ASN A 150 -4.48 11.72 11.55
C ASN A 150 -5.75 12.04 12.35
#